data_bb33e66f16c832e81195f06850c55265
#
_entry.id   bb33e66f16c832e81195f06850c55265
#
_cell.length_a   1.000
_cell.length_b   1.000
_cell.length_c   1.000
_cell.angle_alpha   90.00
_cell.angle_beta   90.00
_cell.angle_gamma   90.00
#
_symmetry.space_group_name_H-M   'P 1'
#
loop_
_entity.id
_entity.type
_entity.pdbx_description
1 polymer ?
#
loop_
_entity_poly.entity_id
_entity_poly.type
_entity_poly.pdbx_seq_one_letter_code
_entity_poly.pdbx_strand_id
1 'polypeptide(L)'
;MTSALSDLTSHPWFFCGIGGSGMLPLALILRGHGAQIAGSDRSRDQGRMPEKFAWLESLGFTLYPQDGSGVTSPTQTLVASAAVEDTVPEMVRARELGCPRMSRAELLATLFNASPAGIAIGGTSGKSTVTGMTGWILTETGRDPTIMNGAVMKNFVSPDAPFASARVGAGNVFVSEVDESDGSIALYRPSVAVLGNVSLDHKSLEELRDLF
;
A
#
# COMPACT_ATOMS: atom_id res chain seq x y z
N MET A 1 2.32 6.71 19.25
CA MET A 1 2.83 6.70 17.85
C MET A 1 4.34 6.61 17.90
N THR A 2 4.95 5.74 17.11
CA THR A 2 6.41 5.72 16.96
C THR A 2 6.84 6.96 16.17
N SER A 3 8.08 7.46 16.37
CA SER A 3 8.60 8.63 15.65
C SER A 3 8.48 8.47 14.13
N ALA A 4 8.68 7.26 13.62
CA ALA A 4 8.55 6.93 12.18
C ALA A 4 7.12 7.16 11.63
N LEU A 5 6.06 6.80 12.37
CA LEU A 5 4.68 7.08 11.95
C LEU A 5 4.36 8.57 12.01
N SER A 6 4.89 9.30 12.99
CA SER A 6 4.77 10.76 13.07
C SER A 6 5.39 11.44 11.85
N ASP A 7 6.54 10.98 11.40
CA ASP A 7 7.22 11.53 10.22
C ASP A 7 6.40 11.27 8.94
N LEU A 8 5.81 10.09 8.79
CA LEU A 8 4.96 9.73 7.64
C LEU A 8 3.66 10.55 7.57
N THR A 9 3.19 11.10 8.68
CA THR A 9 1.95 11.91 8.73
C THR A 9 2.21 13.42 8.70
N SER A 10 3.47 13.84 8.77
CA SER A 10 3.87 15.26 8.91
C SER A 10 3.89 16.05 7.61
N HIS A 11 3.85 15.37 6.45
CA HIS A 11 3.92 16.00 5.13
C HIS A 11 2.87 15.44 4.17
N PRO A 12 2.53 16.17 3.10
CA PRO A 12 1.55 15.72 2.13
C PRO A 12 2.13 14.66 1.18
N TRP A 13 1.27 13.74 0.75
CA TRP A 13 1.60 12.66 -0.17
C TRP A 13 0.83 12.78 -1.48
N PHE A 14 1.47 12.40 -2.57
CA PHE A 14 0.84 12.29 -3.87
C PHE A 14 1.01 10.89 -4.46
N PHE A 15 -0.08 10.19 -4.73
CA PHE A 15 -0.09 8.84 -5.26
C PHE A 15 -0.37 8.85 -6.77
N CYS A 16 0.58 8.43 -7.58
CA CYS A 16 0.40 8.21 -9.00
C CYS A 16 -0.23 6.82 -9.23
N GLY A 17 -1.45 6.77 -9.79
CA GLY A 17 -2.23 5.55 -9.95
C GLY A 17 -2.90 5.07 -8.64
N ILE A 18 -3.50 5.99 -7.87
CA ILE A 18 -4.05 5.75 -6.53
C ILE A 18 -5.11 4.64 -6.47
N GLY A 19 -5.86 4.40 -7.55
CA GLY A 19 -6.90 3.37 -7.63
C GLY A 19 -6.36 1.96 -7.90
N GLY A 20 -5.06 1.80 -8.13
CA GLY A 20 -4.41 0.51 -8.39
C GLY A 20 -4.48 -0.45 -7.20
N SER A 21 -4.47 -1.77 -7.45
CA SER A 21 -4.66 -2.81 -6.42
C SER A 21 -3.63 -2.77 -5.30
N GLY A 22 -2.40 -2.36 -5.58
CA GLY A 22 -1.36 -2.20 -4.55
C GLY A 22 -1.25 -0.78 -3.99
N MET A 23 -1.72 0.23 -4.74
CA MET A 23 -1.65 1.65 -4.33
C MET A 23 -2.80 2.04 -3.40
N LEU A 24 -4.02 1.61 -3.76
CA LEU A 24 -5.22 1.92 -2.98
C LEU A 24 -5.11 1.48 -1.50
N PRO A 25 -4.81 0.21 -1.18
CA PRO A 25 -4.72 -0.21 0.22
C PRO A 25 -3.63 0.55 0.97
N LEU A 26 -2.51 0.86 0.33
CA LEU A 26 -1.43 1.62 0.92
C LEU A 26 -1.84 3.06 1.25
N ALA A 27 -2.53 3.72 0.32
CA ALA A 27 -3.07 5.07 0.53
C ALA A 27 -4.11 5.10 1.66
N LEU A 28 -4.97 4.08 1.75
CA LEU A 28 -5.96 3.93 2.83
C LEU A 28 -5.29 3.80 4.19
N ILE A 29 -4.25 2.97 4.31
CA ILE A 29 -3.51 2.79 5.57
C ILE A 29 -2.86 4.11 5.98
N LEU A 30 -2.15 4.77 5.08
CA LEU A 30 -1.47 6.03 5.38
C LEU A 30 -2.48 7.14 5.76
N ARG A 31 -3.62 7.22 5.06
CA ARG A 31 -4.73 8.12 5.38
C ARG A 31 -5.33 7.81 6.75
N GLY A 32 -5.53 6.53 7.08
CA GLY A 32 -6.03 6.09 8.38
C GLY A 32 -5.12 6.46 9.55
N HIS A 33 -3.83 6.64 9.31
CA HIS A 33 -2.90 7.22 10.28
C HIS A 33 -2.89 8.75 10.31
N GLY A 34 -3.72 9.41 9.50
CA GLY A 34 -3.91 10.87 9.55
C GLY A 34 -3.14 11.66 8.50
N ALA A 35 -2.46 11.01 7.56
CA ALA A 35 -1.73 11.70 6.49
C ALA A 35 -2.68 12.41 5.51
N GLN A 36 -2.19 13.50 4.91
CA GLN A 36 -2.88 14.19 3.81
C GLN A 36 -2.48 13.54 2.50
N ILE A 37 -3.48 13.00 1.78
CA ILE A 37 -3.26 12.24 0.56
C ILE A 37 -3.97 12.91 -0.61
N ALA A 38 -3.20 13.15 -1.67
CA ALA A 38 -3.69 13.46 -3.00
C ALA A 38 -3.25 12.36 -3.97
N GLY A 39 -3.85 12.31 -5.14
CA GLY A 39 -3.42 11.38 -6.17
C GLY A 39 -4.13 11.57 -7.49
N SER A 40 -3.64 10.86 -8.50
CA SER A 40 -4.21 10.77 -9.84
C SER A 40 -4.40 9.31 -10.25
N ASP A 41 -5.29 9.07 -11.21
CA ASP A 41 -5.49 7.73 -11.76
C ASP A 41 -6.05 7.80 -13.18
N ARG A 42 -5.41 7.09 -14.12
CA ARG A 42 -5.85 7.01 -15.51
C ARG A 42 -7.29 6.46 -15.64
N SER A 43 -7.67 5.51 -14.78
CA SER A 43 -9.01 4.93 -14.82
C SER A 43 -10.08 5.95 -14.45
N ARG A 44 -9.77 6.88 -13.54
CA ARG A 44 -10.65 7.99 -13.18
C ARG A 44 -10.84 8.93 -14.38
N ASP A 45 -9.77 9.33 -15.05
CA ASP A 45 -9.82 10.22 -16.20
C ASP A 45 -10.56 9.61 -17.38
N GLN A 46 -10.53 8.29 -17.49
CA GLN A 46 -11.29 7.51 -18.48
C GLN A 46 -12.74 7.22 -18.07
N GLY A 47 -13.21 7.74 -16.93
CA GLY A 47 -14.55 7.47 -16.42
C GLY A 47 -14.78 6.02 -15.96
N ARG A 48 -13.71 5.25 -15.72
CA ARG A 48 -13.80 3.88 -15.23
C ARG A 48 -13.94 3.85 -13.71
N MET A 49 -14.74 2.93 -13.19
CA MET A 49 -14.95 2.71 -11.76
C MET A 49 -15.30 3.99 -10.97
N PRO A 50 -16.27 4.79 -11.42
CA PRO A 50 -16.59 6.09 -10.82
C PRO A 50 -16.93 5.98 -9.31
N GLU A 51 -17.58 4.90 -8.91
CA GLU A 51 -17.96 4.64 -7.52
C GLU A 51 -16.72 4.54 -6.59
N LYS A 52 -15.63 3.93 -7.08
CA LYS A 52 -14.38 3.84 -6.32
C LYS A 52 -13.80 5.23 -6.04
N PHE A 53 -13.74 6.07 -7.06
CA PHE A 53 -13.14 7.39 -6.93
C PHE A 53 -14.04 8.35 -6.12
N ALA A 54 -15.35 8.29 -6.28
CA ALA A 54 -16.29 9.01 -5.43
C ALA A 54 -16.17 8.59 -3.95
N TRP A 55 -15.99 7.29 -3.70
CA TRP A 55 -15.73 6.79 -2.36
C TRP A 55 -14.41 7.32 -1.80
N LEU A 56 -13.31 7.33 -2.57
CA LEU A 56 -12.05 7.93 -2.13
C LEU A 56 -12.22 9.42 -1.77
N GLU A 57 -12.92 10.20 -2.60
CA GLU A 57 -13.21 11.60 -2.31
C GLU A 57 -14.02 11.75 -1.01
N SER A 58 -14.98 10.86 -0.75
CA SER A 58 -15.76 10.86 0.50
C SER A 58 -14.91 10.57 1.75
N LEU A 59 -13.80 9.83 1.59
CA LEU A 59 -12.81 9.60 2.64
C LEU A 59 -11.82 10.77 2.82
N GLY A 60 -11.94 11.84 2.04
CA GLY A 60 -11.11 13.04 2.12
C GLY A 60 -9.79 12.94 1.34
N PHE A 61 -9.73 12.07 0.31
CA PHE A 61 -8.65 12.12 -0.68
C PHE A 61 -8.89 13.25 -1.66
N THR A 62 -7.83 13.94 -2.07
CA THR A 62 -7.90 14.95 -3.13
C THR A 62 -7.45 14.33 -4.46
N LEU A 63 -8.36 14.20 -5.42
CA LEU A 63 -8.07 13.55 -6.70
C LEU A 63 -7.91 14.57 -7.83
N TYR A 64 -6.83 14.43 -8.57
CA TYR A 64 -6.46 15.27 -9.71
C TYR A 64 -6.48 14.46 -11.02
N PRO A 65 -6.59 15.12 -12.18
CA PRO A 65 -6.28 14.49 -13.46
C PRO A 65 -4.82 14.01 -13.50
N GLN A 66 -4.55 13.00 -14.32
CA GLN A 66 -3.19 12.48 -14.53
C GLN A 66 -2.43 13.36 -15.56
N ASP A 67 -2.28 14.64 -15.24
CA ASP A 67 -1.64 15.67 -16.07
C ASP A 67 -0.52 16.43 -15.34
N GLY A 68 -0.16 15.98 -14.14
CA GLY A 68 0.86 16.61 -13.28
C GLY A 68 0.35 17.79 -12.45
N SER A 69 -0.87 18.28 -12.66
CA SER A 69 -1.40 19.49 -11.99
C SER A 69 -1.55 19.31 -10.46
N GLY A 70 -1.68 18.07 -10.00
CA GLY A 70 -1.81 17.77 -8.56
C GLY A 70 -0.48 17.77 -7.79
N VAL A 71 0.66 17.78 -8.48
CA VAL A 71 1.98 17.92 -7.86
C VAL A 71 2.35 19.39 -7.80
N THR A 72 2.12 20.02 -6.65
CA THR A 72 2.12 21.47 -6.48
C THR A 72 3.24 22.00 -5.59
N SER A 73 3.86 21.16 -4.75
CA SER A 73 4.84 21.59 -3.76
C SER A 73 6.02 20.63 -3.66
N PRO A 74 7.25 21.11 -3.49
CA PRO A 74 8.41 20.26 -3.25
C PRO A 74 8.34 19.50 -1.92
N THR A 75 7.40 19.85 -1.04
CA THR A 75 7.17 19.12 0.22
C THR A 75 6.30 17.88 0.07
N GLN A 76 5.64 17.71 -1.08
CA GLN A 76 4.89 16.49 -1.37
C GLN A 76 5.85 15.34 -1.66
N THR A 77 5.64 14.19 -1.03
CA THR A 77 6.32 12.95 -1.43
C THR A 77 5.49 12.24 -2.48
N LEU A 78 6.08 12.03 -3.66
CA LEU A 78 5.45 11.27 -4.75
C LEU A 78 5.63 9.77 -4.53
N VAL A 79 4.51 9.03 -4.55
CA VAL A 79 4.50 7.56 -4.51
C VAL A 79 4.08 7.01 -5.85
N ALA A 80 4.87 6.12 -6.41
CA ALA A 80 4.58 5.41 -7.65
C ALA A 80 4.95 3.94 -7.56
N SER A 81 4.26 3.09 -8.34
CA SER A 81 4.69 1.70 -8.53
C SER A 81 5.85 1.63 -9.54
N ALA A 82 6.58 0.51 -9.52
CA ALA A 82 7.66 0.26 -10.49
C ALA A 82 7.19 0.23 -11.96
N ALA A 83 5.89 0.03 -12.20
CA ALA A 83 5.31 0.04 -13.54
C ALA A 83 5.02 1.45 -14.09
N VAL A 84 5.19 2.51 -13.30
CA VAL A 84 4.97 3.90 -13.73
C VAL A 84 6.24 4.42 -14.39
N GLU A 85 6.13 4.77 -15.66
CA GLU A 85 7.25 5.33 -16.43
C GLU A 85 7.63 6.74 -15.97
N ASP A 86 8.90 7.10 -16.07
CA ASP A 86 9.43 8.43 -15.73
C ASP A 86 8.91 9.56 -16.64
N THR A 87 8.24 9.21 -17.72
CA THR A 87 7.61 10.13 -18.69
C THR A 87 6.20 10.55 -18.30
N VAL A 88 5.60 9.90 -17.31
CA VAL A 88 4.25 10.26 -16.82
C VAL A 88 4.29 11.69 -16.24
N PRO A 89 3.27 12.53 -16.52
CA PRO A 89 3.29 13.94 -16.13
C PRO A 89 3.60 14.22 -14.67
N GLU A 90 3.07 13.43 -13.74
CA GLU A 90 3.36 13.57 -12.31
C GLU A 90 4.82 13.29 -11.98
N MET A 91 5.44 12.31 -12.65
CA MET A 91 6.85 11.96 -12.47
C MET A 91 7.75 13.07 -12.98
N VAL A 92 7.40 13.67 -14.14
CA VAL A 92 8.09 14.82 -14.70
C VAL A 92 7.96 16.01 -13.76
N ARG A 93 6.74 16.31 -13.33
CA ARG A 93 6.45 17.46 -12.46
C ARG A 93 7.12 17.35 -11.11
N ALA A 94 7.13 16.17 -10.49
CA ALA A 94 7.83 15.92 -9.24
C ALA A 94 9.34 16.16 -9.36
N ARG A 95 9.93 15.77 -10.50
CA ARG A 95 11.35 16.03 -10.78
C ARG A 95 11.64 17.52 -10.92
N GLU A 96 10.80 18.25 -11.64
CA GLU A 96 10.92 19.71 -11.83
C GLU A 96 10.88 20.47 -10.50
N LEU A 97 9.99 20.05 -9.59
CA LEU A 97 9.82 20.68 -8.28
C LEU A 97 10.82 20.19 -7.23
N GLY A 98 11.59 19.14 -7.52
CA GLY A 98 12.49 18.53 -6.55
C GLY A 98 11.76 17.77 -5.42
N CYS A 99 10.57 17.23 -5.71
CA CYS A 99 9.81 16.44 -4.74
C CYS A 99 10.55 15.16 -4.35
N PRO A 100 10.54 14.76 -3.06
CA PRO A 100 10.93 13.42 -2.67
C PRO A 100 10.10 12.36 -3.40
N ARG A 101 10.73 11.25 -3.73
CA ARG A 101 10.07 10.11 -4.39
C ARG A 101 10.26 8.85 -3.56
N MET A 102 9.22 8.05 -3.46
CA MET A 102 9.24 6.76 -2.78
C MET A 102 8.48 5.75 -3.62
N SER A 103 9.01 4.55 -3.76
CA SER A 103 8.27 3.47 -4.40
C SER A 103 7.15 2.96 -3.49
N ARG A 104 6.15 2.32 -4.09
CA ARG A 104 5.09 1.60 -3.36
C ARG A 104 5.68 0.63 -2.33
N ALA A 105 6.70 -0.13 -2.73
CA ALA A 105 7.33 -1.15 -1.89
C ALA A 105 8.08 -0.55 -0.70
N GLU A 106 8.83 0.54 -0.91
CA GLU A 106 9.53 1.25 0.18
C GLU A 106 8.55 1.84 1.18
N LEU A 107 7.47 2.48 0.72
CA LEU A 107 6.46 3.05 1.63
C LEU A 107 5.75 1.96 2.44
N LEU A 108 5.37 0.85 1.80
CA LEU A 108 4.75 -0.27 2.50
C LEU A 108 5.68 -0.87 3.56
N ALA A 109 6.94 -1.12 3.20
CA ALA A 109 7.94 -1.63 4.14
C ALA A 109 8.18 -0.65 5.31
N THR A 110 8.19 0.65 5.03
CA THR A 110 8.34 1.69 6.06
C THR A 110 7.16 1.68 7.04
N LEU A 111 5.94 1.63 6.55
CA LEU A 111 4.72 1.53 7.38
C LEU A 111 4.71 0.23 8.20
N PHE A 112 5.04 -0.89 7.56
CA PHE A 112 5.09 -2.19 8.20
C PHE A 112 6.13 -2.23 9.34
N ASN A 113 7.35 -1.75 9.06
CA ASN A 113 8.46 -1.74 10.03
C ASN A 113 8.24 -0.72 11.17
N ALA A 114 7.39 0.28 10.98
CA ALA A 114 7.00 1.23 12.03
C ALA A 114 6.00 0.63 13.03
N SER A 115 5.36 -0.50 12.69
CA SER A 115 4.46 -1.20 13.61
C SER A 115 5.24 -1.96 14.69
N PRO A 116 4.74 -2.03 15.93
CA PRO A 116 5.39 -2.78 17.01
C PRO A 116 5.54 -4.28 16.72
N ALA A 117 4.61 -4.86 15.97
CA ALA A 117 4.65 -6.26 15.58
C ALA A 117 4.18 -6.43 14.13
N GLY A 118 5.08 -6.89 13.25
CA GLY A 118 4.79 -7.18 11.85
C GLY A 118 4.67 -8.68 11.60
N ILE A 119 3.60 -9.08 10.89
CA ILE A 119 3.42 -10.45 10.37
C ILE A 119 3.50 -10.38 8.84
N ALA A 120 4.57 -10.87 8.26
CA ALA A 120 4.78 -10.91 6.81
C ALA A 120 4.38 -12.27 6.24
N ILE A 121 3.54 -12.25 5.21
CA ILE A 121 3.05 -13.47 4.53
C ILE A 121 3.68 -13.52 3.13
N GLY A 122 4.62 -14.42 2.95
CA GLY A 122 5.33 -14.68 1.69
C GLY A 122 4.96 -16.03 1.08
N GLY A 123 5.44 -16.26 -0.14
CA GLY A 123 5.25 -17.50 -0.89
C GLY A 123 4.72 -17.27 -2.29
N THR A 124 4.91 -18.23 -3.18
CA THR A 124 4.59 -18.10 -4.61
C THR A 124 3.09 -17.92 -4.84
N SER A 125 2.22 -18.62 -4.10
CA SER A 125 0.77 -18.49 -4.21
C SER A 125 0.07 -18.56 -2.86
N GLY A 126 -1.18 -18.07 -2.78
CA GLY A 126 -2.00 -18.10 -1.57
C GLY A 126 -1.74 -16.94 -0.59
N LYS A 127 -0.79 -16.06 -0.85
CA LYS A 127 -0.45 -14.90 0.03
C LYS A 127 -1.69 -14.13 0.49
N SER A 128 -2.50 -13.65 -0.46
CA SER A 128 -3.70 -12.85 -0.14
C SER A 128 -4.73 -13.63 0.69
N THR A 129 -4.90 -14.93 0.44
CA THR A 129 -5.80 -15.78 1.23
C THR A 129 -5.30 -15.91 2.67
N VAL A 130 -4.02 -16.24 2.86
CA VAL A 130 -3.43 -16.41 4.19
C VAL A 130 -3.41 -15.09 4.95
N THR A 131 -3.09 -13.97 4.27
CA THR A 131 -3.15 -12.62 4.85
C THR A 131 -4.56 -12.28 5.35
N GLY A 132 -5.58 -12.51 4.51
CA GLY A 132 -6.98 -12.27 4.88
C GLY A 132 -7.44 -13.15 6.05
N MET A 133 -7.09 -14.43 6.05
CA MET A 133 -7.42 -15.36 7.15
C MET A 133 -6.73 -14.95 8.45
N THR A 134 -5.43 -14.65 8.40
CA THR A 134 -4.66 -14.19 9.56
C THR A 134 -5.25 -12.90 10.13
N GLY A 135 -5.53 -11.92 9.27
CA GLY A 135 -6.15 -10.67 9.67
C GLY A 135 -7.52 -10.86 10.31
N TRP A 136 -8.35 -11.75 9.74
CA TRP A 136 -9.67 -12.06 10.30
C TRP A 136 -9.56 -12.73 11.68
N ILE A 137 -8.72 -13.75 11.83
CA ILE A 137 -8.52 -14.44 13.13
C ILE A 137 -8.05 -13.45 14.20
N LEU A 138 -7.10 -12.59 13.88
CA LEU A 138 -6.60 -11.59 14.82
C LEU A 138 -7.69 -10.57 15.21
N THR A 139 -8.55 -10.19 14.26
CA THR A 139 -9.69 -9.29 14.52
C THR A 139 -10.69 -9.95 15.47
N GLU A 140 -11.12 -11.18 15.18
CA GLU A 140 -12.07 -11.94 15.99
C GLU A 140 -11.53 -12.26 17.41
N THR A 141 -10.20 -12.33 17.55
CA THR A 141 -9.56 -12.52 18.86
C THR A 141 -9.21 -11.21 19.58
N GLY A 142 -9.74 -10.07 19.11
CA GLY A 142 -9.64 -8.76 19.78
C GLY A 142 -8.27 -8.08 19.62
N ARG A 143 -7.44 -8.48 18.64
CA ARG A 143 -6.12 -7.86 18.39
C ARG A 143 -6.17 -6.61 17.56
N ASP A 144 -7.26 -6.37 16.85
CA ASP A 144 -7.51 -5.19 16.00
C ASP A 144 -6.34 -4.79 15.08
N PRO A 145 -5.90 -5.69 14.17
CA PRO A 145 -4.71 -5.47 13.37
C PRO A 145 -4.93 -4.46 12.25
N THR A 146 -3.85 -3.78 11.82
CA THR A 146 -3.76 -3.20 10.48
C THR A 146 -3.45 -4.31 9.49
N ILE A 147 -4.16 -4.34 8.35
CA ILE A 147 -4.03 -5.40 7.33
C ILE A 147 -3.82 -4.75 5.97
N MET A 148 -2.80 -5.18 5.25
CA MET A 148 -2.57 -4.87 3.85
C MET A 148 -2.68 -6.15 3.02
N ASN A 149 -3.61 -6.17 2.06
CA ASN A 149 -3.88 -7.33 1.22
C ASN A 149 -3.95 -6.92 -0.26
N GLY A 150 -3.49 -7.74 -1.18
CA GLY A 150 -3.60 -7.53 -2.63
C GLY A 150 -5.00 -7.81 -3.19
N ALA A 151 -5.90 -8.35 -2.38
CA ALA A 151 -7.28 -8.66 -2.76
C ALA A 151 -8.29 -8.09 -1.76
N VAL A 152 -9.52 -7.90 -2.21
CA VAL A 152 -10.64 -7.48 -1.35
C VAL A 152 -10.94 -8.59 -0.35
N MET A 153 -10.91 -8.25 0.92
CA MET A 153 -11.23 -9.14 2.03
C MET A 153 -12.72 -9.08 2.33
N LYS A 154 -13.48 -10.04 1.83
CA LYS A 154 -14.96 -10.05 1.88
C LYS A 154 -15.54 -9.89 3.29
N ASN A 155 -14.86 -10.42 4.30
CA ASN A 155 -15.27 -10.34 5.70
C ASN A 155 -15.20 -8.89 6.26
N PHE A 156 -14.45 -8.01 5.63
CA PHE A 156 -14.27 -6.62 6.02
C PHE A 156 -15.03 -5.63 5.11
N VAL A 157 -15.72 -6.14 4.10
CA VAL A 157 -16.56 -5.29 3.23
C VAL A 157 -17.76 -4.77 4.01
N SER A 158 -17.97 -3.48 3.95
CA SER A 158 -19.12 -2.78 4.52
C SER A 158 -19.51 -1.61 3.61
N PRO A 159 -20.66 -0.95 3.84
CA PRO A 159 -21.01 0.26 3.11
C PRO A 159 -19.94 1.35 3.18
N ASP A 160 -19.21 1.45 4.31
CA ASP A 160 -18.13 2.42 4.50
C ASP A 160 -16.79 1.94 3.93
N ALA A 161 -16.64 0.65 3.66
CA ALA A 161 -15.42 0.03 3.14
C ALA A 161 -15.72 -0.97 2.00
N PRO A 162 -16.28 -0.51 0.87
CA PRO A 162 -16.67 -1.41 -0.24
C PRO A 162 -15.47 -2.06 -0.95
N PHE A 163 -14.28 -1.45 -0.84
CA PHE A 163 -13.02 -1.92 -1.46
C PHE A 163 -12.00 -2.33 -0.39
N ALA A 164 -12.42 -3.16 0.57
CA ALA A 164 -11.65 -3.57 1.74
C ALA A 164 -10.43 -4.45 1.39
N SER A 165 -9.47 -3.91 0.65
CA SER A 165 -8.13 -4.49 0.44
C SER A 165 -7.13 -4.05 1.53
N ALA A 166 -7.52 -3.10 2.37
CA ALA A 166 -6.82 -2.72 3.58
C ALA A 166 -7.81 -2.56 4.73
N ARG A 167 -7.29 -2.70 5.95
CA ARG A 167 -7.96 -2.34 7.19
C ARG A 167 -6.96 -1.64 8.09
N VAL A 168 -7.35 -0.54 8.68
CA VAL A 168 -6.56 0.17 9.69
C VAL A 168 -7.13 -0.18 11.06
N GLY A 169 -6.36 -0.89 11.85
CA GLY A 169 -6.72 -1.25 13.23
C GLY A 169 -6.03 -0.33 14.24
N ALA A 170 -6.56 -0.28 15.46
CA ALA A 170 -5.95 0.42 16.58
C ALA A 170 -4.94 -0.45 17.36
N GLY A 171 -4.82 -1.72 17.00
CA GLY A 171 -3.89 -2.66 17.64
C GLY A 171 -2.44 -2.48 17.18
N ASN A 172 -1.56 -3.24 17.81
CA ASN A 172 -0.11 -3.14 17.61
C ASN A 172 0.41 -4.08 16.51
N VAL A 173 -0.47 -4.76 15.77
CA VAL A 173 -0.08 -5.76 14.77
C VAL A 173 -0.35 -5.25 13.37
N PHE A 174 0.63 -5.39 12.49
CA PHE A 174 0.47 -5.17 11.05
C PHE A 174 0.62 -6.50 10.32
N VAL A 175 -0.41 -6.93 9.60
CA VAL A 175 -0.37 -8.12 8.74
C VAL A 175 -0.28 -7.67 7.29
N SER A 176 0.72 -8.12 6.56
CA SER A 176 0.90 -7.79 5.16
C SER A 176 1.33 -8.99 4.34
N GLU A 177 0.78 -9.15 3.16
CA GLU A 177 1.45 -9.95 2.14
C GLU A 177 2.70 -9.21 1.68
N VAL A 178 3.76 -9.96 1.38
CA VAL A 178 5.02 -9.45 0.86
C VAL A 178 5.30 -10.08 -0.50
N ASP A 179 5.80 -9.25 -1.42
CA ASP A 179 6.06 -9.68 -2.79
C ASP A 179 7.55 -10.04 -2.93
N GLU A 180 7.81 -11.25 -3.39
CA GLU A 180 9.15 -11.74 -3.67
C GLU A 180 9.64 -11.38 -5.08
N SER A 181 8.73 -10.98 -5.97
CA SER A 181 9.03 -10.85 -7.40
C SER A 181 9.97 -9.67 -7.71
N ASP A 182 9.83 -8.56 -6.98
CA ASP A 182 10.59 -7.33 -7.17
C ASP A 182 11.78 -7.16 -6.19
N GLY A 183 12.04 -8.17 -5.36
CA GLY A 183 13.10 -8.12 -4.34
C GLY A 183 12.78 -7.24 -3.14
N SER A 184 11.61 -6.65 -3.07
CA SER A 184 11.21 -5.76 -1.97
C SER A 184 11.07 -6.47 -0.62
N ILE A 185 10.97 -7.79 -0.63
CA ILE A 185 10.92 -8.61 0.59
C ILE A 185 12.09 -8.31 1.54
N ALA A 186 13.26 -7.98 1.03
CA ALA A 186 14.45 -7.63 1.81
C ALA A 186 14.30 -6.34 2.65
N LEU A 187 13.29 -5.51 2.36
CA LEU A 187 13.03 -4.28 3.10
C LEU A 187 12.26 -4.53 4.40
N TYR A 188 11.62 -5.68 4.54
CA TYR A 188 10.75 -5.98 5.68
C TYR A 188 11.54 -6.53 6.87
N ARG A 189 11.10 -6.17 8.08
CA ARG A 189 11.63 -6.65 9.36
C ARG A 189 10.51 -7.24 10.21
N PRO A 190 9.97 -8.40 9.82
CA PRO A 190 8.82 -8.97 10.50
C PRO A 190 9.19 -9.54 11.87
N SER A 191 8.25 -9.46 12.82
CA SER A 191 8.28 -10.22 14.07
C SER A 191 7.96 -11.69 13.83
N VAL A 192 7.08 -11.95 12.84
CA VAL A 192 6.70 -13.29 12.38
C VAL A 192 6.72 -13.28 10.85
N ALA A 193 7.48 -14.20 10.26
CA ALA A 193 7.44 -14.46 8.82
C ALA A 193 6.72 -15.79 8.58
N VAL A 194 5.72 -15.78 7.73
CA VAL A 194 4.99 -16.96 7.28
C VAL A 194 5.35 -17.20 5.83
N LEU A 195 6.03 -18.28 5.54
CA LEU A 195 6.30 -18.75 4.20
C LEU A 195 5.32 -19.87 3.86
N GLY A 196 4.42 -19.60 2.92
CA GLY A 196 3.43 -20.57 2.45
C GLY A 196 4.07 -21.66 1.61
N ASN A 197 3.84 -21.60 0.30
CA ASN A 197 4.49 -22.52 -0.63
C ASN A 197 5.61 -21.81 -1.41
N VAL A 198 6.62 -22.58 -1.79
CA VAL A 198 7.69 -22.17 -2.70
C VAL A 198 7.60 -23.10 -3.91
N SER A 199 7.14 -22.60 -5.04
CA SER A 199 7.04 -23.35 -6.29
C SER A 199 7.68 -22.54 -7.41
N LEU A 200 8.08 -23.24 -8.49
CA LEU A 200 8.59 -22.58 -9.68
C LEU A 200 7.52 -21.67 -10.27
N ASP A 201 7.82 -20.38 -10.33
CA ASP A 201 7.03 -19.38 -11.01
C ASP A 201 7.99 -18.54 -11.88
N HIS A 202 8.22 -17.28 -11.61
CA HIS A 202 9.09 -16.41 -12.41
C HIS A 202 10.59 -16.51 -12.03
N LYS A 203 10.93 -17.22 -10.95
CA LYS A 203 12.29 -17.41 -10.42
C LYS A 203 12.61 -18.89 -10.24
N SER A 204 13.90 -19.23 -10.35
CA SER A 204 14.39 -20.57 -10.02
C SER A 204 14.26 -20.86 -8.51
N LEU A 205 14.27 -22.15 -8.14
CA LEU A 205 14.25 -22.54 -6.72
C LEU A 205 15.49 -22.03 -5.95
N GLU A 206 16.61 -21.87 -6.63
CA GLU A 206 17.84 -21.36 -6.05
C GLU A 206 17.70 -19.87 -5.72
N GLU A 207 17.21 -19.06 -6.67
CA GLU A 207 16.90 -17.64 -6.45
C GLU A 207 15.86 -17.43 -5.36
N LEU A 208 14.84 -18.29 -5.29
CA LEU A 208 13.82 -18.21 -4.24
C LEU A 208 14.39 -18.55 -2.86
N ARG A 209 15.31 -19.53 -2.76
CA ARG A 209 15.99 -19.85 -1.49
C ARG A 209 16.87 -18.73 -0.97
N ASP A 210 17.54 -18.03 -1.89
CA ASP A 210 18.39 -16.89 -1.51
C ASP A 210 17.56 -15.66 -1.09
N LEU A 211 16.30 -15.60 -1.54
CA LEU A 211 15.40 -14.49 -1.28
C LEU A 211 14.64 -14.64 0.05
N PHE A 212 14.29 -15.89 0.44
CA PHE A 212 13.54 -16.22 1.66
C PHE A 212 14.44 -16.65 2.83
#